data_803543dc87b3d6fabaaf8d90802a970a
#
_entry.id   803543dc87b3d6fabaaf8d90802a970a
#
_cell.length_a   1.000
_cell.length_b   1.000
_cell.length_c   1.000
_cell.angle_alpha   90.00
_cell.angle_beta   90.00
_cell.angle_gamma   90.00
#
_symmetry.space_group_name_H-M   'P 1'
#
loop_
_entity.id
_entity.type
_entity.pdbx_description
1 polymer ?
#
loop_
_entity_poly.entity_id
_entity_poly.type
_entity_poly.pdbx_seq_one_letter_code
_entity_poly.pdbx_strand_id
1 'polypeptide(L)'
;MIINITQLVKTFIDGDRRLNVLKDINLEIEEGSIVTIKGPSGSGKSTLLSIIGTLDNADSGKILINGQNIKDELNIDKLRNKNIGFVFQFHNLISELTLEENVCLPKMIANDLINKNEINELFEYFNLKDRMNSFPNDLSGGEKQRVAVMRAIINNPSIIIADEPTGNLDQENALKMTSLFQKLNTEKNLTIVIATHDENVFNIGHKKYS
;
A
#
# COMPACT_ATOMS: atom_id res chain seq x y z
N MET A 1 0.56 8.83 -16.86
CA MET A 1 1.13 7.65 -16.16
C MET A 1 1.75 8.10 -14.86
N ILE A 2 1.31 7.54 -13.74
CA ILE A 2 1.89 7.82 -12.42
C ILE A 2 3.06 6.88 -12.12
N ILE A 3 3.00 5.61 -12.58
CA ILE A 3 4.09 4.64 -12.48
C ILE A 3 4.39 4.09 -13.86
N ASN A 4 5.66 4.04 -14.22
CA ASN A 4 6.12 3.39 -15.45
C ASN A 4 7.35 2.54 -15.13
N ILE A 5 7.25 1.25 -15.44
CA ILE A 5 8.30 0.24 -15.22
C ILE A 5 8.72 -0.32 -16.58
N THR A 6 10.03 -0.34 -16.81
CA THR A 6 10.61 -0.86 -18.05
C THR A 6 11.72 -1.85 -17.74
N GLN A 7 11.60 -3.06 -18.27
CA GLN A 7 12.59 -4.14 -18.21
C GLN A 7 13.10 -4.42 -16.79
N LEU A 8 12.18 -4.47 -15.82
CA LEU A 8 12.53 -4.67 -14.41
C LEU A 8 12.96 -6.11 -14.15
N VAL A 9 14.12 -6.25 -13.52
CA VAL A 9 14.68 -7.57 -13.13
C VAL A 9 15.00 -7.55 -11.65
N LYS A 10 14.66 -8.64 -10.96
CA LYS A 10 15.06 -8.90 -9.59
C LYS A 10 15.43 -10.36 -9.40
N THR A 11 16.60 -10.59 -8.84
CA THR A 11 17.15 -11.91 -8.51
C THR A 11 17.53 -11.94 -7.03
N PHE A 12 17.17 -12.99 -6.34
CA PHE A 12 17.67 -13.27 -5.00
C PHE A 12 18.74 -14.36 -5.07
N ILE A 13 19.73 -14.28 -4.19
CA ILE A 13 20.81 -15.25 -4.05
C ILE A 13 20.57 -15.97 -2.71
N ASP A 14 20.40 -17.28 -2.77
CA ASP A 14 20.28 -18.17 -1.61
C ASP A 14 21.36 -19.25 -1.68
N GLY A 15 22.47 -19.01 -1.00
CA GLY A 15 23.70 -19.80 -1.14
C GLY A 15 24.21 -19.77 -2.57
N ASP A 16 24.33 -20.95 -3.21
CA ASP A 16 24.73 -21.07 -4.61
C ASP A 16 23.59 -20.96 -5.63
N ARG A 17 22.36 -20.80 -5.15
CA ARG A 17 21.17 -20.73 -6.02
C ARG A 17 20.83 -19.28 -6.35
N ARG A 18 20.60 -19.02 -7.64
CA ARG A 18 20.03 -17.77 -8.14
C ARG A 18 18.56 -17.96 -8.46
N LEU A 19 17.70 -17.21 -7.78
CA LEU A 19 16.26 -17.21 -8.00
C LEU A 19 15.85 -15.92 -8.72
N ASN A 20 15.63 -15.99 -10.02
CA ASN A 20 15.10 -14.87 -10.80
C ASN A 20 13.61 -14.72 -10.53
N VAL A 21 13.25 -13.76 -9.68
CA VAL A 21 11.85 -13.54 -9.24
C VAL A 21 11.11 -12.64 -10.21
N LEU A 22 11.72 -11.54 -10.65
CA LEU A 22 11.16 -10.66 -11.68
C LEU A 22 12.02 -10.74 -12.93
N LYS A 23 11.38 -10.99 -14.07
CA LYS A 23 12.05 -11.24 -15.35
C LYS A 23 11.49 -10.29 -16.40
N ASP A 24 12.20 -9.20 -16.66
CA ASP A 24 11.86 -8.23 -17.72
C ASP A 24 10.42 -7.69 -17.61
N ILE A 25 10.03 -7.28 -16.40
CA ILE A 25 8.68 -6.79 -16.15
C ILE A 25 8.52 -5.37 -16.75
N ASN A 26 7.48 -5.21 -17.56
CA ASN A 26 7.04 -3.94 -18.10
C ASN A 26 5.61 -3.66 -17.59
N LEU A 27 5.40 -2.50 -16.95
CA LEU A 27 4.14 -2.15 -16.32
C LEU A 27 3.89 -0.65 -16.38
N GLU A 28 2.70 -0.27 -16.82
CA GLU A 28 2.23 1.11 -16.84
C GLU A 28 0.95 1.26 -16.03
N ILE A 29 0.96 2.22 -15.09
CA ILE A 29 -0.17 2.53 -14.23
C ILE A 29 -0.59 3.97 -14.44
N GLU A 30 -1.85 4.16 -14.76
CA GLU A 30 -2.47 5.47 -14.90
C GLU A 30 -2.81 6.06 -13.54
N GLU A 31 -2.72 7.38 -13.43
CA GLU A 31 -3.15 8.11 -12.23
C GLU A 31 -4.66 7.91 -11.99
N GLY A 32 -5.06 7.74 -10.72
CA GLY A 32 -6.44 7.53 -10.32
C GLY A 32 -6.99 6.15 -10.73
N SER A 33 -6.15 5.19 -11.12
CA SER A 33 -6.59 3.83 -11.44
C SER A 33 -6.42 2.87 -10.27
N ILE A 34 -7.28 1.84 -10.23
CA ILE A 34 -7.05 0.63 -9.41
C ILE A 34 -6.43 -0.42 -10.33
N VAL A 35 -5.24 -0.89 -9.96
CA VAL A 35 -4.54 -1.98 -10.65
C VAL A 35 -4.46 -3.18 -9.73
N THR A 36 -4.89 -4.33 -10.21
CA THR A 36 -4.86 -5.58 -9.44
C THR A 36 -3.94 -6.60 -10.09
N ILE A 37 -3.10 -7.24 -9.28
CA ILE A 37 -2.11 -8.23 -9.68
C ILE A 37 -2.44 -9.55 -8.98
N LYS A 38 -2.76 -10.59 -9.76
CA LYS A 38 -3.06 -11.93 -9.27
C LYS A 38 -1.95 -12.90 -9.69
N GLY A 39 -1.75 -13.94 -8.92
CA GLY A 39 -0.81 -15.00 -9.24
C GLY A 39 -0.59 -15.93 -8.07
N PRO A 40 0.00 -17.11 -8.28
CA PRO A 40 0.27 -18.06 -7.21
C PRO A 40 1.24 -17.47 -6.16
N SER A 41 1.28 -18.11 -4.98
CA SER A 41 2.30 -17.77 -3.97
C SER A 41 3.70 -17.95 -4.55
N GLY A 42 4.60 -17.02 -4.24
CA GLY A 42 5.98 -17.04 -4.76
C GLY A 42 6.14 -16.52 -6.21
N SER A 43 5.09 -16.03 -6.88
CA SER A 43 5.21 -15.47 -8.24
C SER A 43 5.89 -14.10 -8.32
N GLY A 44 6.31 -13.51 -7.20
CA GLY A 44 7.02 -12.23 -7.18
C GLY A 44 6.14 -10.99 -6.96
N LYS A 45 4.84 -11.14 -6.69
CA LYS A 45 3.91 -10.01 -6.46
C LYS A 45 4.38 -9.07 -5.35
N SER A 46 4.65 -9.61 -4.17
CA SER A 46 5.13 -8.82 -3.02
C SER A 46 6.50 -8.18 -3.30
N THR A 47 7.38 -8.87 -4.05
CA THR A 47 8.66 -8.31 -4.50
C THR A 47 8.44 -7.13 -5.44
N LEU A 48 7.53 -7.27 -6.42
CA LEU A 48 7.19 -6.18 -7.33
C LEU A 48 6.62 -4.98 -6.57
N LEU A 49 5.67 -5.22 -5.66
CA LEU A 49 5.08 -4.16 -4.82
C LEU A 49 6.13 -3.48 -3.92
N SER A 50 7.06 -4.26 -3.33
CA SER A 50 8.14 -3.71 -2.49
C SER A 50 9.07 -2.81 -3.31
N ILE A 51 9.38 -3.17 -4.55
CA ILE A 51 10.24 -2.38 -5.42
C ILE A 51 9.50 -1.12 -5.90
N ILE A 52 8.22 -1.22 -6.31
CA ILE A 52 7.39 -0.05 -6.64
C ILE A 52 7.30 0.88 -5.43
N GLY A 53 7.14 0.31 -4.25
CA GLY A 53 7.07 1.03 -2.98
C GLY A 53 8.41 1.55 -2.46
N THR A 54 9.50 1.34 -3.19
CA THR A 54 10.85 1.77 -2.78
C THR A 54 11.34 1.17 -1.45
N LEU A 55 10.79 0.00 -1.08
CA LEU A 55 11.23 -0.78 0.09
C LEU A 55 12.37 -1.74 -0.27
N ASP A 56 12.49 -2.11 -1.54
CA ASP A 56 13.57 -2.93 -2.10
C ASP A 56 14.05 -2.33 -3.44
N ASN A 57 15.21 -2.72 -3.88
CA ASN A 57 15.83 -2.25 -5.12
C ASN A 57 15.75 -3.30 -6.22
N ALA A 58 15.52 -2.86 -7.46
CA ALA A 58 15.67 -3.71 -8.62
C ALA A 58 17.16 -3.88 -8.99
N ASP A 59 17.52 -5.06 -9.52
CA ASP A 59 18.87 -5.30 -10.02
C ASP A 59 19.12 -4.53 -11.33
N SER A 60 18.11 -4.51 -12.20
CA SER A 60 18.14 -3.73 -13.44
C SER A 60 16.75 -3.26 -13.85
N GLY A 61 16.69 -2.44 -14.91
CA GLY A 61 15.47 -1.82 -15.36
C GLY A 61 15.29 -0.40 -14.82
N LYS A 62 14.19 0.22 -15.22
CA LYS A 62 13.85 1.60 -14.89
C LYS A 62 12.48 1.68 -14.26
N ILE A 63 12.35 2.48 -13.21
CA ILE A 63 11.07 2.78 -12.57
C ILE A 63 10.93 4.30 -12.47
N LEU A 64 9.86 4.80 -13.06
CA LEU A 64 9.46 6.19 -12.94
C LEU A 64 8.24 6.29 -12.03
N ILE A 65 8.28 7.17 -11.04
CA ILE A 65 7.13 7.58 -10.23
C ILE A 65 6.93 9.07 -10.45
N ASN A 66 5.73 9.48 -10.87
CA ASN A 66 5.45 10.86 -11.25
C ASN A 66 6.44 11.42 -12.29
N GLY A 67 6.91 10.58 -13.22
CA GLY A 67 7.88 10.94 -14.25
C GLY A 67 9.34 11.01 -13.78
N GLN A 68 9.61 10.86 -12.47
CA GLN A 68 10.95 10.88 -11.90
C GLN A 68 11.48 9.45 -11.71
N ASN A 69 12.72 9.21 -12.12
CA ASN A 69 13.34 7.91 -11.91
C ASN A 69 13.75 7.75 -10.44
N ILE A 70 13.26 6.71 -9.80
CA ILE A 70 13.53 6.47 -8.37
C ILE A 70 15.01 6.27 -8.04
N LYS A 71 15.83 5.82 -9.00
CA LYS A 71 17.28 5.66 -8.81
C LYS A 71 18.02 6.99 -8.74
N ASP A 72 17.46 8.05 -9.30
CA ASP A 72 18.05 9.38 -9.33
C ASP A 72 17.54 10.27 -8.18
N GLU A 73 16.62 9.74 -7.35
CA GLU A 73 16.03 10.47 -6.23
C GLU A 73 17.00 10.52 -5.04
N LEU A 74 17.40 11.74 -4.69
CA LEU A 74 18.33 11.99 -3.59
C LEU A 74 17.75 11.70 -2.21
N ASN A 75 16.42 11.71 -2.08
CA ASN A 75 15.73 11.46 -0.81
C ASN A 75 14.54 10.54 -1.01
N ILE A 76 14.85 9.27 -1.25
CA ILE A 76 13.86 8.21 -1.50
C ILE A 76 12.89 8.01 -0.31
N ASP A 77 13.35 8.23 0.93
CA ASP A 77 12.53 8.09 2.12
C ASP A 77 11.46 9.18 2.18
N LYS A 78 11.81 10.41 1.78
CA LYS A 78 10.86 11.52 1.69
C LYS A 78 9.85 11.30 0.56
N LEU A 79 10.31 10.81 -0.60
CA LEU A 79 9.43 10.44 -1.71
C LEU A 79 8.43 9.38 -1.23
N ARG A 80 8.92 8.30 -0.61
CA ARG A 80 8.07 7.22 -0.07
C ARG A 80 7.06 7.76 0.93
N ASN A 81 7.50 8.51 1.93
CA ASN A 81 6.64 9.04 2.99
C ASN A 81 5.53 9.94 2.47
N LYS A 82 5.81 10.76 1.43
CA LYS A 82 4.83 11.73 0.90
C LYS A 82 3.93 11.18 -0.19
N ASN A 83 4.43 10.24 -1.01
CA ASN A 83 3.72 9.84 -2.22
C ASN A 83 3.14 8.43 -2.14
N ILE A 84 3.58 7.60 -1.18
CA ILE A 84 3.23 6.18 -1.15
C ILE A 84 2.67 5.79 0.22
N GLY A 85 1.45 5.27 0.24
CA GLY A 85 0.86 4.63 1.40
C GLY A 85 0.94 3.10 1.27
N PHE A 86 1.18 2.41 2.38
CA PHE A 86 1.28 0.95 2.41
C PHE A 86 0.18 0.33 3.25
N VAL A 87 -0.42 -0.73 2.71
CA VAL A 87 -1.39 -1.59 3.40
C VAL A 87 -0.91 -3.03 3.27
N PHE A 88 -0.61 -3.69 4.37
CA PHE A 88 -0.11 -5.07 4.42
C PHE A 88 -1.16 -6.03 4.96
N GLN A 89 -1.02 -7.30 4.65
CA GLN A 89 -1.87 -8.38 5.15
C GLN A 89 -1.90 -8.45 6.69
N PHE A 90 -0.77 -8.25 7.36
CA PHE A 90 -0.63 -8.32 8.83
C PHE A 90 -0.76 -6.96 9.51
N HIS A 91 -1.35 -5.94 8.85
CA HIS A 91 -1.62 -4.60 9.38
C HIS A 91 -0.36 -3.82 9.80
N ASN A 92 0.64 -4.46 10.39
CA ASN A 92 1.90 -3.89 10.89
C ASN A 92 1.65 -2.66 11.81
N LEU A 93 0.65 -2.74 12.67
CA LEU A 93 0.40 -1.74 13.71
C LEU A 93 1.37 -1.97 14.87
N ILE A 94 1.84 -0.89 15.47
CA ILE A 94 2.70 -0.93 16.65
C ILE A 94 1.79 -1.12 17.87
N SER A 95 1.93 -2.24 18.56
CA SER A 95 1.04 -2.66 19.66
C SER A 95 1.10 -1.76 20.89
N GLU A 96 2.24 -1.07 21.09
CA GLU A 96 2.52 -0.16 22.20
C GLU A 96 1.98 1.25 21.98
N LEU A 97 1.51 1.55 20.76
CA LEU A 97 0.93 2.84 20.39
C LEU A 97 -0.60 2.74 20.30
N THR A 98 -1.29 3.79 20.68
CA THR A 98 -2.72 3.95 20.44
C THR A 98 -3.02 3.96 18.92
N LEU A 99 -4.30 3.88 18.55
CA LEU A 99 -4.67 3.94 17.14
C LEU A 99 -4.38 5.32 16.56
N GLU A 100 -4.63 6.40 17.30
CA GLU A 100 -4.28 7.76 16.87
C GLU A 100 -2.78 7.88 16.60
N GLU A 101 -1.94 7.41 17.52
CA GLU A 101 -0.49 7.43 17.36
C GLU A 101 -0.04 6.59 16.16
N ASN A 102 -0.59 5.38 15.97
CA ASN A 102 -0.31 4.55 14.79
C ASN A 102 -0.64 5.28 13.48
N VAL A 103 -1.81 5.93 13.41
CA VAL A 103 -2.23 6.67 12.22
C VAL A 103 -1.35 7.87 11.97
N CYS A 104 -0.92 8.58 13.02
CA CYS A 104 -0.11 9.79 12.92
C CYS A 104 1.38 9.54 12.64
N LEU A 105 1.87 8.30 12.77
CA LEU A 105 3.29 7.98 12.59
C LEU A 105 3.92 8.55 11.29
N PRO A 106 3.30 8.45 10.10
CA PRO A 106 3.91 8.98 8.89
C PRO A 106 4.10 10.51 8.94
N LYS A 107 3.15 11.25 9.55
CA LYS A 107 3.28 12.71 9.77
C LYS A 107 4.39 13.03 10.77
N MET A 108 4.47 12.25 11.86
CA MET A 108 5.53 12.42 12.88
C MET A 108 6.93 12.21 12.29
N ILE A 109 7.10 11.17 11.47
CA ILE A 109 8.37 10.86 10.77
C ILE A 109 8.75 12.00 9.80
N ALA A 110 7.76 12.61 9.13
CA ALA A 110 7.97 13.73 8.23
C ALA A 110 8.25 15.07 8.96
N ASN A 111 8.09 15.10 10.28
CA ASN A 111 8.03 16.34 11.09
C ASN A 111 6.94 17.31 10.59
N ASP A 112 5.84 16.77 10.05
CA ASP A 112 4.69 17.55 9.60
C ASP A 112 3.75 17.84 10.79
N LEU A 113 3.01 18.95 10.71
CA LEU A 113 2.04 19.33 11.75
C LEU A 113 0.87 18.34 11.77
N ILE A 114 0.52 17.89 12.97
CA ILE A 114 -0.66 17.06 13.19
C ILE A 114 -1.85 17.98 13.51
N ASN A 115 -2.82 18.01 12.60
CA ASN A 115 -4.06 18.74 12.81
C ASN A 115 -5.11 17.80 13.47
N LYS A 116 -5.47 18.10 14.71
CA LYS A 116 -6.45 17.28 15.47
C LYS A 116 -7.81 17.17 14.79
N ASN A 117 -8.27 18.22 14.09
CA ASN A 117 -9.54 18.17 13.37
C ASN A 117 -9.48 17.19 12.21
N GLU A 118 -8.39 17.23 11.42
CA GLU A 118 -8.15 16.27 10.34
C GLU A 118 -8.13 14.82 10.84
N ILE A 119 -7.50 14.57 12.00
CA ILE A 119 -7.48 13.23 12.61
C ILE A 119 -8.87 12.81 13.05
N ASN A 120 -9.62 13.68 13.73
CA ASN A 120 -10.99 13.40 14.17
C ASN A 120 -11.90 13.07 12.96
N GLU A 121 -11.85 13.86 11.90
CA GLU A 121 -12.61 13.64 10.66
C GLU A 121 -12.23 12.31 10.00
N LEU A 122 -10.94 11.97 9.98
CA LEU A 122 -10.45 10.70 9.45
C LEU A 122 -10.98 9.52 10.26
N PHE A 123 -10.92 9.56 11.58
CA PHE A 123 -11.45 8.51 12.45
C PHE A 123 -12.98 8.38 12.32
N GLU A 124 -13.69 9.48 12.16
CA GLU A 124 -15.13 9.48 11.90
C GLU A 124 -15.48 8.85 10.54
N TYR A 125 -14.76 9.21 9.49
CA TYR A 125 -14.92 8.61 8.15
C TYR A 125 -14.75 7.09 8.14
N PHE A 126 -13.84 6.56 8.97
CA PHE A 126 -13.59 5.12 9.11
C PHE A 126 -14.46 4.44 10.19
N ASN A 127 -15.39 5.17 10.84
CA ASN A 127 -16.23 4.69 11.94
C ASN A 127 -15.41 4.12 13.11
N LEU A 128 -14.35 4.82 13.52
CA LEU A 128 -13.44 4.44 14.60
C LEU A 128 -13.21 5.57 15.62
N LYS A 129 -14.06 6.62 15.61
CA LYS A 129 -13.89 7.81 16.47
C LYS A 129 -13.77 7.46 17.95
N ASP A 130 -14.64 6.57 18.45
CA ASP A 130 -14.66 6.15 19.85
C ASP A 130 -13.49 5.23 20.21
N ARG A 131 -12.66 4.85 19.23
CA ARG A 131 -11.54 3.93 19.40
C ARG A 131 -10.17 4.59 19.33
N MET A 132 -10.09 5.91 19.15
CA MET A 132 -8.83 6.64 18.94
C MET A 132 -7.76 6.31 19.98
N ASN A 133 -8.16 6.21 21.23
CA ASN A 133 -7.28 5.93 22.37
C ASN A 133 -7.12 4.41 22.68
N SER A 134 -7.78 3.53 21.93
CA SER A 134 -7.61 2.08 22.07
C SER A 134 -6.26 1.64 21.51
N PHE A 135 -5.82 0.44 21.93
CA PHE A 135 -4.60 -0.18 21.38
C PHE A 135 -4.95 -1.22 20.31
N PRO A 136 -4.03 -1.55 19.39
CA PRO A 136 -4.29 -2.53 18.33
C PRO A 136 -4.82 -3.87 18.83
N ASN A 137 -4.40 -4.32 20.02
CA ASN A 137 -4.82 -5.61 20.59
C ASN A 137 -6.31 -5.67 20.95
N ASP A 138 -6.95 -4.52 21.13
CA ASP A 138 -8.37 -4.41 21.49
C ASP A 138 -9.29 -4.44 20.25
N LEU A 139 -8.73 -4.54 19.03
CA LEU A 139 -9.48 -4.46 17.80
C LEU A 139 -9.66 -5.81 17.10
N SER A 140 -10.79 -5.93 16.40
CA SER A 140 -11.01 -6.99 15.41
C SER A 140 -10.05 -6.84 14.21
N GLY A 141 -9.87 -7.90 13.42
CA GLY A 141 -9.02 -7.87 12.23
C GLY A 141 -9.45 -6.80 11.21
N GLY A 142 -10.76 -6.64 10.99
CA GLY A 142 -11.29 -5.62 10.10
C GLY A 142 -11.07 -4.18 10.60
N GLU A 143 -11.14 -3.96 11.91
CA GLU A 143 -10.80 -2.65 12.49
C GLU A 143 -9.31 -2.35 12.36
N LYS A 144 -8.43 -3.31 12.67
CA LYS A 144 -6.98 -3.19 12.46
C LYS A 144 -6.64 -2.83 11.02
N GLN A 145 -7.31 -3.47 10.05
CA GLN A 145 -7.08 -3.19 8.63
C GLN A 145 -7.53 -1.79 8.25
N ARG A 146 -8.67 -1.31 8.78
CA ARG A 146 -9.09 0.08 8.58
C ARG A 146 -8.07 1.08 9.13
N VAL A 147 -7.52 0.83 10.33
CA VAL A 147 -6.45 1.67 10.91
C VAL A 147 -5.19 1.65 10.04
N ALA A 148 -4.81 0.50 9.49
CA ALA A 148 -3.69 0.41 8.57
C ALA A 148 -3.92 1.24 7.28
N VAL A 149 -5.15 1.25 6.75
CA VAL A 149 -5.52 2.11 5.62
C VAL A 149 -5.48 3.60 6.02
N MET A 150 -6.01 3.96 7.20
CA MET A 150 -5.94 5.34 7.70
C MET A 150 -4.48 5.83 7.77
N ARG A 151 -3.59 5.02 8.35
CA ARG A 151 -2.16 5.29 8.40
C ARG A 151 -1.55 5.45 7.00
N ALA A 152 -1.99 4.64 6.04
CA ALA A 152 -1.49 4.71 4.68
C ALA A 152 -1.88 6.02 3.96
N ILE A 153 -3.04 6.62 4.28
CA ILE A 153 -3.56 7.80 3.58
C ILE A 153 -3.33 9.13 4.32
N ILE A 154 -2.81 9.12 5.54
CA ILE A 154 -2.72 10.32 6.40
C ILE A 154 -1.87 11.45 5.80
N ASN A 155 -0.87 11.12 4.98
CA ASN A 155 -0.04 12.09 4.28
C ASN A 155 -0.59 12.47 2.90
N ASN A 156 -1.86 12.11 2.59
CA ASN A 156 -2.48 12.33 1.28
C ASN A 156 -1.60 11.84 0.11
N PRO A 157 -1.15 10.56 0.12
CA PRO A 157 -0.30 10.04 -0.92
C PRO A 157 -1.04 9.98 -2.26
N SER A 158 -0.30 9.98 -3.37
CA SER A 158 -0.87 9.75 -4.69
C SER A 158 -1.04 8.27 -5.04
N ILE A 159 -0.32 7.39 -4.33
CA ILE A 159 -0.26 5.95 -4.58
C ILE A 159 -0.49 5.18 -3.29
N ILE A 160 -1.36 4.17 -3.34
CA ILE A 160 -1.46 3.14 -2.30
C ILE A 160 -0.97 1.83 -2.88
N ILE A 161 -0.10 1.16 -2.13
CA ILE A 161 0.37 -0.21 -2.40
C ILE A 161 -0.23 -1.12 -1.34
N ALA A 162 -1.00 -2.12 -1.77
CA ALA A 162 -1.67 -3.07 -0.91
C ALA A 162 -1.23 -4.50 -1.23
N ASP A 163 -0.60 -5.18 -0.29
CA ASP A 163 -0.20 -6.58 -0.43
C ASP A 163 -1.14 -7.47 0.40
N GLU A 164 -1.96 -8.26 -0.29
CA GLU A 164 -2.99 -9.15 0.27
C GLU A 164 -3.86 -8.48 1.36
N PRO A 165 -4.47 -7.30 1.07
CA PRO A 165 -5.09 -6.47 2.11
C PRO A 165 -6.33 -7.10 2.77
N THR A 166 -6.86 -8.19 2.23
CA THR A 166 -8.02 -8.92 2.76
C THR A 166 -7.67 -10.33 3.25
N GLY A 167 -6.41 -10.75 3.12
CA GLY A 167 -5.98 -12.13 3.33
C GLY A 167 -6.22 -12.69 4.74
N ASN A 168 -6.36 -11.83 5.76
CA ASN A 168 -6.62 -12.21 7.15
C ASN A 168 -8.04 -11.81 7.63
N LEU A 169 -8.93 -11.44 6.72
CA LEU A 169 -10.29 -11.00 7.02
C LEU A 169 -11.30 -12.10 6.71
N ASP A 170 -12.39 -12.12 7.47
CA ASP A 170 -13.57 -12.88 7.07
C ASP A 170 -14.21 -12.27 5.80
N GLN A 171 -15.11 -13.00 5.18
CA GLN A 171 -15.71 -12.60 3.91
C GLN A 171 -16.45 -11.26 3.98
N GLU A 172 -17.14 -10.97 5.09
CA GLU A 172 -17.88 -9.71 5.27
C GLU A 172 -16.92 -8.51 5.35
N ASN A 173 -15.87 -8.63 6.18
CA ASN A 173 -14.87 -7.59 6.33
C ASN A 173 -14.02 -7.42 5.04
N ALA A 174 -13.76 -8.50 4.30
CA ALA A 174 -13.09 -8.44 3.01
C ALA A 174 -13.89 -7.63 1.98
N LEU A 175 -15.21 -7.83 1.90
CA LEU A 175 -16.09 -7.05 1.03
C LEU A 175 -16.16 -5.58 1.44
N LYS A 176 -16.24 -5.28 2.74
CA LYS A 176 -16.20 -3.91 3.26
C LYS A 176 -14.87 -3.21 2.90
N MET A 177 -13.76 -3.94 3.00
CA MET A 177 -12.43 -3.41 2.63
C MET A 177 -12.33 -3.15 1.12
N THR A 178 -12.84 -4.06 0.31
CA THR A 178 -12.91 -3.90 -1.16
C THR A 178 -13.69 -2.64 -1.54
N SER A 179 -14.88 -2.45 -0.95
CA SER A 179 -15.70 -1.25 -1.15
C SER A 179 -15.00 0.03 -0.67
N LEU A 180 -14.24 -0.06 0.42
CA LEU A 180 -13.45 1.06 0.94
C LEU A 180 -12.36 1.50 -0.06
N PHE A 181 -11.63 0.57 -0.68
CA PHE A 181 -10.65 0.92 -1.71
C PHE A 181 -11.29 1.59 -2.92
N GLN A 182 -12.44 1.11 -3.39
CA GLN A 182 -13.18 1.76 -4.48
C GLN A 182 -13.62 3.16 -4.10
N LYS A 183 -14.16 3.35 -2.89
CA LYS A 183 -14.57 4.65 -2.37
C LYS A 183 -13.41 5.63 -2.29
N LEU A 184 -12.27 5.22 -1.72
CA LEU A 184 -11.06 6.04 -1.63
C LEU A 184 -10.51 6.41 -3.01
N ASN A 185 -10.51 5.47 -3.96
CA ASN A 185 -10.11 5.75 -5.34
C ASN A 185 -10.99 6.82 -5.97
N THR A 186 -12.33 6.67 -5.87
CA THR A 186 -13.29 7.60 -6.49
C THR A 186 -13.29 8.98 -5.83
N GLU A 187 -13.29 9.04 -4.49
CA GLU A 187 -13.42 10.30 -3.76
C GLU A 187 -12.12 11.11 -3.69
N LYS A 188 -10.97 10.42 -3.66
CA LYS A 188 -9.65 11.04 -3.48
C LYS A 188 -8.74 10.95 -4.71
N ASN A 189 -9.23 10.38 -5.81
CA ASN A 189 -8.45 10.11 -7.03
C ASN A 189 -7.13 9.35 -6.75
N LEU A 190 -7.15 8.47 -5.74
CA LEU A 190 -5.99 7.68 -5.36
C LEU A 190 -5.68 6.60 -6.39
N THR A 191 -4.43 6.47 -6.78
CA THR A 191 -3.96 5.29 -7.53
C THR A 191 -3.70 4.15 -6.56
N ILE A 192 -4.30 2.98 -6.80
CA ILE A 192 -4.19 1.84 -5.90
C ILE A 192 -3.64 0.63 -6.64
N VAL A 193 -2.53 0.07 -6.16
CA VAL A 193 -1.92 -1.15 -6.70
C VAL A 193 -2.07 -2.26 -5.68
N ILE A 194 -2.82 -3.30 -6.02
CA ILE A 194 -3.19 -4.38 -5.10
C ILE A 194 -2.67 -5.71 -5.63
N ALA A 195 -1.85 -6.41 -4.84
CA ALA A 195 -1.59 -7.83 -5.03
C ALA A 195 -2.60 -8.64 -4.22
N THR A 196 -3.25 -9.61 -4.85
CA THR A 196 -4.26 -10.43 -4.17
C THR A 196 -4.48 -11.77 -4.85
N HIS A 197 -4.96 -12.74 -4.06
CA HIS A 197 -5.54 -13.98 -4.57
C HIS A 197 -7.08 -14.02 -4.42
N ASP A 198 -7.68 -13.01 -3.77
CA ASP A 198 -9.13 -12.85 -3.61
C ASP A 198 -9.75 -12.34 -4.91
N GLU A 199 -10.73 -13.09 -5.46
CA GLU A 199 -11.43 -12.75 -6.69
C GLU A 199 -12.24 -11.45 -6.58
N ASN A 200 -12.84 -11.17 -5.42
CA ASN A 200 -13.63 -9.95 -5.23
C ASN A 200 -12.73 -8.72 -5.31
N VAL A 201 -11.56 -8.78 -4.66
CA VAL A 201 -10.55 -7.71 -4.73
C VAL A 201 -9.95 -7.61 -6.13
N PHE A 202 -9.64 -8.75 -6.77
CA PHE A 202 -9.12 -8.74 -8.13
C PHE A 202 -10.08 -8.07 -9.11
N ASN A 203 -11.38 -8.29 -8.93
CA ASN A 203 -12.40 -7.81 -9.84
C ASN A 203 -12.65 -6.31 -9.83
N ILE A 204 -12.25 -5.57 -8.78
CA ILE A 204 -12.37 -4.12 -8.77
C ILE A 204 -11.28 -3.40 -9.59
N GLY A 205 -10.25 -4.11 -10.05
CA GLY A 205 -9.19 -3.52 -10.86
C GLY A 205 -9.70 -2.98 -12.20
N HIS A 206 -9.36 -1.72 -12.49
CA HIS A 206 -9.56 -1.12 -13.82
C HIS A 206 -8.60 -1.77 -14.83
N LYS A 207 -7.41 -2.13 -14.36
CA LYS A 207 -6.42 -2.91 -15.11
C LYS A 207 -6.00 -4.12 -14.27
N LYS A 208 -5.98 -5.30 -14.89
CA LYS A 208 -5.78 -6.58 -14.22
C LYS A 208 -4.61 -7.32 -14.84
N TYR A 209 -3.71 -7.81 -13.99
CA TYR A 209 -2.57 -8.62 -14.38
C TYR A 209 -2.64 -9.99 -13.68
N SER A 210 -2.28 -11.05 -14.39
CA SER A 210 -2.25 -12.44 -13.88
C SER A 210 -1.08 -13.22 -14.46
#